data_385d2c20a5edc2f9278ea800d0634056
#
_entry.id   385d2c20a5edc2f9278ea800d0634056
#
_cell.length_a   1.000
_cell.length_b   1.000
_cell.length_c   1.000
_cell.angle_alpha   90.00
_cell.angle_beta   90.00
_cell.angle_gamma   90.00
#
_symmetry.space_group_name_H-M   'P 1'
#
loop_
_entity.id
_entity.type
_entity.pdbx_description
1 polymer ?
#
loop_
_entity_poly.entity_id
_entity_poly.type
_entity_poly.pdbx_seq_one_letter_code
_entity_poly.pdbx_strand_id
1 'polypeptide(L)'
;MRRGLLRLAPLVLAASCGPTEPSPSPAPTATPDPCATAPSAYAKAVLDSWIPACSLAQDIYNDPTKALGAPDAGGSGPNNFTGFVSLGFGGRVTLDLGGCIADVAGPDLRIFQAVGSEPVSVYVSLSPAGPFTLVEARKECGGAYSGIRRYCDVDIASGGATQARYVRVEDGELFPCPGGTVSEGADLDAVQALAVATVGLRDPGR
;
A
#
# COMPACT_ATOMS: atom_id res chain seq x y z
N MET A 1 94.00 -31.79 -28.11
CA MET A 1 92.53 -31.66 -28.35
C MET A 1 91.90 -31.55 -26.95
N ARG A 2 91.51 -30.31 -26.53
CA ARG A 2 90.82 -30.06 -25.26
C ARG A 2 89.41 -29.55 -25.61
N ARG A 3 88.38 -30.33 -25.22
CA ARG A 3 86.97 -29.97 -25.36
C ARG A 3 86.54 -29.14 -24.15
N GLY A 4 86.18 -27.86 -24.40
CA GLY A 4 85.59 -27.00 -23.40
C GLY A 4 84.10 -27.30 -23.23
N LEU A 5 83.68 -27.57 -22.00
CA LEU A 5 82.28 -27.71 -21.63
C LEU A 5 81.72 -26.29 -21.33
N LEU A 6 80.73 -25.88 -22.13
CA LEU A 6 79.95 -24.73 -21.88
C LEU A 6 78.86 -25.07 -20.85
N ARG A 7 78.88 -24.43 -19.66
CA ARG A 7 77.84 -24.55 -18.65
C ARG A 7 76.81 -23.46 -18.90
N LEU A 8 75.60 -23.87 -19.25
CA LEU A 8 74.42 -23.00 -19.24
C LEU A 8 73.88 -22.88 -17.81
N ALA A 9 73.77 -21.64 -17.31
CA ALA A 9 73.09 -21.34 -16.06
C ALA A 9 71.60 -21.18 -16.29
N PRO A 10 70.72 -21.70 -15.42
CA PRO A 10 69.28 -21.51 -15.56
C PRO A 10 68.88 -20.09 -15.09
N LEU A 11 68.15 -19.41 -15.94
CA LEU A 11 67.53 -18.12 -15.63
C LEU A 11 66.23 -18.39 -14.81
N VAL A 12 66.26 -18.05 -13.53
CA VAL A 12 65.08 -18.13 -12.63
C VAL A 12 64.27 -16.86 -12.82
N LEU A 13 63.14 -16.94 -13.50
CA LEU A 13 62.15 -15.88 -13.50
C LEU A 13 61.41 -15.91 -12.13
N ALA A 14 61.64 -14.93 -11.29
CA ALA A 14 60.83 -14.66 -10.12
C ALA A 14 59.52 -14.00 -10.54
N ALA A 15 58.40 -14.72 -10.49
CA ALA A 15 57.08 -14.16 -10.63
C ALA A 15 56.74 -13.35 -9.37
N SER A 16 56.70 -12.03 -9.47
CA SER A 16 56.27 -11.12 -8.43
C SER A 16 54.72 -11.19 -8.34
N CYS A 17 54.19 -11.93 -7.37
CA CYS A 17 52.77 -11.81 -6.96
C CYS A 17 52.66 -10.54 -6.14
N GLY A 18 52.25 -9.43 -6.81
CA GLY A 18 51.83 -8.21 -6.11
C GLY A 18 50.54 -8.48 -5.31
N PRO A 19 50.35 -7.81 -4.17
CA PRO A 19 49.07 -7.92 -3.45
C PRO A 19 47.92 -7.39 -4.33
N THR A 20 46.93 -8.26 -4.58
CA THR A 20 45.72 -7.87 -5.27
C THR A 20 44.92 -6.97 -4.33
N GLU A 21 44.81 -5.68 -4.61
CA GLU A 21 43.93 -4.79 -3.86
C GLU A 21 42.48 -5.33 -3.91
N PRO A 22 41.78 -5.40 -2.79
CA PRO A 22 40.39 -5.82 -2.80
C PRO A 22 39.57 -4.81 -3.61
N SER A 23 38.82 -5.30 -4.60
CA SER A 23 37.91 -4.50 -5.41
C SER A 23 36.94 -3.74 -4.46
N PRO A 24 36.73 -2.42 -4.65
CA PRO A 24 35.80 -1.69 -3.81
C PRO A 24 34.42 -2.33 -3.86
N SER A 25 33.87 -2.62 -2.67
CA SER A 25 32.52 -3.13 -2.54
C SER A 25 31.53 -2.15 -3.19
N PRO A 26 30.58 -2.60 -4.01
CA PRO A 26 29.59 -1.71 -4.60
C PRO A 26 28.87 -0.94 -3.51
N ALA A 27 28.74 0.37 -3.69
CA ALA A 27 28.01 1.23 -2.78
C ALA A 27 26.55 0.72 -2.67
N PRO A 28 25.95 0.71 -1.47
CA PRO A 28 24.57 0.30 -1.30
C PRO A 28 23.66 1.15 -2.20
N THR A 29 22.88 0.51 -3.04
CA THR A 29 21.87 1.18 -3.86
C THR A 29 20.86 1.84 -2.93
N ALA A 30 20.72 3.16 -3.00
CA ALA A 30 19.76 3.89 -2.19
C ALA A 30 18.35 3.34 -2.47
N THR A 31 17.62 2.99 -1.42
CA THR A 31 16.21 2.61 -1.54
C THR A 31 15.44 3.83 -2.05
N PRO A 32 14.63 3.68 -3.11
CA PRO A 32 13.82 4.78 -3.62
C PRO A 32 12.95 5.38 -2.51
N ASP A 33 12.90 6.70 -2.43
CA ASP A 33 12.01 7.40 -1.50
C ASP A 33 10.55 7.10 -1.90
N PRO A 34 9.74 6.48 -1.03
CA PRO A 34 8.35 6.18 -1.33
C PRO A 34 7.51 7.43 -1.57
N CYS A 35 7.98 8.59 -1.11
CA CYS A 35 7.31 9.88 -1.21
C CYS A 35 7.84 10.77 -2.34
N ALA A 36 8.71 10.27 -3.21
CA ALA A 36 9.23 11.03 -4.34
C ALA A 36 8.15 11.43 -5.36
N THR A 37 6.99 10.80 -5.32
CA THR A 37 5.86 11.05 -6.21
C THR A 37 4.68 11.63 -5.42
N ALA A 38 3.98 12.60 -5.99
CA ALA A 38 2.72 13.08 -5.42
C ALA A 38 1.67 11.96 -5.42
N PRO A 39 0.79 11.90 -4.39
CA PRO A 39 -0.27 10.92 -4.35
C PRO A 39 -1.26 11.15 -5.49
N SER A 40 -1.94 10.11 -5.88
CA SER A 40 -3.15 10.21 -6.68
C SER A 40 -4.31 10.69 -5.82
N ALA A 41 -5.31 11.30 -6.43
CA ALA A 41 -6.55 11.65 -5.73
C ALA A 41 -7.26 10.40 -5.16
N TYR A 42 -7.05 9.23 -5.78
CA TYR A 42 -7.64 7.96 -5.38
C TYR A 42 -6.59 6.84 -5.43
N ALA A 43 -6.84 5.75 -4.71
CA ALA A 43 -6.01 4.55 -4.76
C ALA A 43 -5.83 4.04 -6.19
N LYS A 44 -4.60 3.62 -6.52
CA LYS A 44 -4.19 3.20 -7.88
C LYS A 44 -3.92 1.72 -8.03
N ALA A 45 -3.57 1.05 -6.95
CA ALA A 45 -3.22 -0.36 -7.00
C ALA A 45 -3.64 -1.08 -5.71
N VAL A 46 -4.03 -2.34 -5.86
CA VAL A 46 -4.17 -3.28 -4.75
C VAL A 46 -2.84 -3.96 -4.54
N LEU A 47 -2.36 -3.99 -3.30
CA LEU A 47 -1.12 -4.67 -2.91
C LEU A 47 -1.38 -6.04 -2.29
N ASP A 48 -2.41 -6.11 -1.47
CA ASP A 48 -2.81 -7.31 -0.74
C ASP A 48 -4.29 -7.25 -0.43
N SER A 49 -4.94 -8.40 -0.39
CA SER A 49 -6.31 -8.54 0.07
C SER A 49 -6.52 -9.88 0.74
N TRP A 50 -7.35 -9.89 1.75
CA TRP A 50 -7.82 -11.10 2.38
C TRP A 50 -9.31 -10.98 2.67
N ILE A 51 -10.11 -11.75 1.97
CA ILE A 51 -11.56 -11.82 2.13
C ILE A 51 -11.90 -13.19 2.67
N PRO A 52 -12.50 -13.31 3.85
CA PRO A 52 -12.82 -14.61 4.46
C PRO A 52 -13.72 -15.43 3.57
N ALA A 53 -13.45 -16.73 3.47
CA ALA A 53 -14.26 -17.67 2.67
C ALA A 53 -15.72 -17.82 3.16
N CYS A 54 -16.01 -17.37 4.37
CA CYS A 54 -17.36 -17.36 4.94
C CYS A 54 -18.12 -16.07 4.64
N SER A 55 -17.47 -15.07 4.05
CA SER A 55 -18.20 -13.94 3.52
C SER A 55 -18.96 -14.41 2.29
N LEU A 56 -20.20 -13.94 2.13
CA LEU A 56 -20.92 -14.07 0.87
C LEU A 56 -20.45 -13.03 -0.16
N ALA A 57 -19.25 -12.53 -0.04
CA ALA A 57 -18.64 -11.88 -1.18
C ALA A 57 -18.67 -12.90 -2.32
N GLN A 58 -19.87 -13.06 -2.88
CA GLN A 58 -20.10 -13.80 -4.10
C GLN A 58 -18.98 -13.44 -5.06
N ASP A 59 -18.66 -14.28 -5.97
CA ASP A 59 -17.59 -14.04 -6.95
C ASP A 59 -17.65 -12.66 -7.61
N ILE A 60 -18.81 -12.00 -7.59
CA ILE A 60 -19.01 -10.64 -8.11
C ILE A 60 -18.61 -9.51 -7.14
N TYR A 61 -18.47 -9.77 -5.83
CA TYR A 61 -18.16 -8.76 -4.81
C TYR A 61 -16.80 -8.97 -4.14
N ASN A 62 -16.02 -9.97 -4.54
CA ASN A 62 -14.72 -10.27 -3.95
C ASN A 62 -13.53 -9.74 -4.77
N ASP A 63 -13.77 -8.91 -5.77
CA ASP A 63 -12.72 -8.30 -6.59
C ASP A 63 -12.20 -7.01 -5.92
N PRO A 64 -11.00 -7.02 -5.30
CA PRO A 64 -10.47 -5.87 -4.59
C PRO A 64 -10.11 -4.70 -5.52
N THR A 65 -10.01 -4.93 -6.84
CA THR A 65 -9.74 -3.85 -7.80
C THR A 65 -10.92 -2.88 -7.92
N LYS A 66 -12.10 -3.23 -7.43
CA LYS A 66 -13.27 -2.35 -7.35
C LYS A 66 -13.10 -1.20 -6.34
N ALA A 67 -12.13 -1.30 -5.44
CA ALA A 67 -11.77 -0.20 -4.55
C ALA A 67 -10.79 0.81 -5.17
N LEU A 68 -10.50 0.71 -6.47
CA LEU A 68 -9.56 1.60 -7.17
C LEU A 68 -10.29 2.69 -7.94
N GLY A 69 -9.68 3.89 -7.98
CA GLY A 69 -10.24 5.01 -8.71
C GLY A 69 -11.28 5.80 -7.91
N ALA A 70 -12.04 6.63 -8.62
CA ALA A 70 -13.10 7.42 -8.02
C ALA A 70 -14.30 6.52 -7.62
N PRO A 71 -15.06 6.92 -6.57
CA PRO A 71 -16.19 6.12 -6.12
C PRO A 71 -17.22 5.99 -7.23
N ASP A 72 -17.50 4.76 -7.65
CA ASP A 72 -18.40 4.43 -8.76
C ASP A 72 -19.49 3.39 -8.40
N ALA A 73 -19.54 2.99 -7.12
CA ALA A 73 -20.57 2.06 -6.68
C ALA A 73 -21.97 2.55 -7.05
N GLY A 74 -22.73 1.68 -7.63
CA GLY A 74 -24.06 2.00 -8.13
C GLY A 74 -24.93 0.77 -8.31
N GLY A 75 -26.11 0.97 -8.88
CA GLY A 75 -27.07 -0.09 -9.11
C GLY A 75 -28.42 0.19 -8.44
N SER A 76 -29.39 -0.64 -8.74
CA SER A 76 -30.74 -0.54 -8.18
C SER A 76 -31.30 -1.93 -7.88
N GLY A 77 -31.90 -2.07 -6.69
CA GLY A 77 -32.50 -3.33 -6.23
C GLY A 77 -31.51 -4.26 -5.53
N PRO A 78 -32.02 -5.27 -4.85
CA PRO A 78 -31.30 -6.02 -3.81
C PRO A 78 -30.13 -6.88 -4.31
N ASN A 79 -29.95 -7.05 -5.63
CA ASN A 79 -28.90 -7.93 -6.17
C ASN A 79 -28.18 -7.33 -7.39
N ASN A 80 -28.28 -6.01 -7.62
CA ASN A 80 -27.71 -5.35 -8.80
C ASN A 80 -26.71 -4.24 -8.45
N PHE A 81 -26.14 -4.29 -7.25
CA PHE A 81 -25.10 -3.34 -6.88
C PHE A 81 -23.76 -3.75 -7.49
N THR A 82 -22.97 -2.78 -7.91
CA THR A 82 -21.66 -2.99 -8.55
C THR A 82 -20.71 -1.88 -8.14
N GLY A 83 -19.41 -2.03 -8.46
CA GLY A 83 -18.42 -0.98 -8.27
C GLY A 83 -17.79 -0.96 -6.87
N PHE A 84 -17.91 -2.00 -6.08
CA PHE A 84 -17.29 -2.11 -4.77
C PHE A 84 -16.79 -3.53 -4.50
N VAL A 85 -15.96 -3.69 -3.49
CA VAL A 85 -15.55 -4.97 -2.92
C VAL A 85 -16.17 -5.13 -1.54
N SER A 86 -16.85 -6.23 -1.30
CA SER A 86 -17.31 -6.60 0.04
C SER A 86 -16.17 -7.26 0.80
N LEU A 87 -15.75 -6.68 1.92
CA LEU A 87 -14.63 -7.19 2.70
C LEU A 87 -15.00 -8.44 3.48
N GLY A 88 -16.28 -8.62 3.80
CA GLY A 88 -16.71 -9.67 4.70
C GLY A 88 -16.17 -9.45 6.12
N PHE A 89 -16.63 -10.22 7.09
CA PHE A 89 -16.25 -10.05 8.50
C PHE A 89 -14.75 -10.22 8.74
N GLY A 90 -14.10 -9.11 9.14
CA GLY A 90 -12.69 -9.05 9.42
C GLY A 90 -11.79 -9.12 8.17
N GLY A 91 -12.38 -9.06 6.98
CA GLY A 91 -11.61 -8.99 5.74
C GLY A 91 -10.91 -7.65 5.55
N ARG A 92 -9.95 -7.61 4.64
CA ARG A 92 -9.12 -6.41 4.43
C ARG A 92 -8.63 -6.27 3.00
N VAL A 93 -8.37 -5.02 2.63
CA VAL A 93 -7.68 -4.66 1.39
C VAL A 93 -6.58 -3.65 1.72
N THR A 94 -5.39 -3.82 1.13
CA THR A 94 -4.27 -2.88 1.22
C THR A 94 -4.04 -2.22 -0.14
N LEU A 95 -4.06 -0.90 -0.15
CA LEU A 95 -4.06 -0.06 -1.34
C LEU A 95 -2.82 0.84 -1.40
N ASP A 96 -2.34 1.15 -2.62
CA ASP A 96 -1.30 2.13 -2.89
C ASP A 96 -1.93 3.41 -3.46
N LEU A 97 -1.67 4.55 -2.83
CA LEU A 97 -2.08 5.88 -3.30
C LEU A 97 -1.20 6.40 -4.46
N GLY A 98 -0.14 5.66 -4.84
CA GLY A 98 0.80 6.05 -5.90
C GLY A 98 1.82 7.10 -5.50
N GLY A 99 1.71 7.65 -4.31
CA GLY A 99 2.63 8.61 -3.68
C GLY A 99 2.19 8.88 -2.25
N CYS A 100 2.94 9.73 -1.52
CA CYS A 100 2.62 10.01 -0.13
C CYS A 100 1.63 11.16 0.03
N ILE A 101 0.69 10.97 0.96
CA ILE A 101 -0.02 12.06 1.62
C ILE A 101 0.81 12.52 2.83
N ALA A 102 0.68 13.80 3.19
CA ALA A 102 1.18 14.34 4.44
C ALA A 102 0.01 14.62 5.38
N ASP A 103 0.27 14.53 6.68
CA ASP A 103 -0.65 15.01 7.69
C ASP A 103 -0.82 16.53 7.55
N VAL A 104 -2.06 16.97 7.42
CA VAL A 104 -2.47 18.37 7.42
C VAL A 104 -3.60 18.57 8.44
N ALA A 105 -3.94 19.80 8.76
CA ALA A 105 -5.03 20.06 9.69
C ALA A 105 -6.37 19.54 9.14
N GLY A 106 -6.96 18.57 9.81
CA GLY A 106 -8.22 17.92 9.43
C GLY A 106 -8.02 16.56 8.78
N PRO A 107 -9.03 16.00 8.14
CA PRO A 107 -8.95 14.68 7.56
C PRO A 107 -8.06 14.64 6.32
N ASP A 108 -7.23 13.60 6.23
CA ASP A 108 -6.30 13.37 5.12
C ASP A 108 -6.80 12.31 4.13
N LEU A 109 -7.67 11.44 4.59
CA LEU A 109 -8.26 10.37 3.80
C LEU A 109 -9.78 10.41 3.90
N ARG A 110 -10.43 9.95 2.82
CA ARG A 110 -11.85 9.64 2.79
C ARG A 110 -12.05 8.22 2.30
N ILE A 111 -12.76 7.43 3.09
CA ILE A 111 -13.12 6.06 2.77
C ILE A 111 -14.56 6.06 2.28
N PHE A 112 -14.81 5.57 1.07
CA PHE A 112 -16.14 5.42 0.51
C PHE A 112 -16.60 3.97 0.67
N GLN A 113 -17.84 3.83 1.11
CA GLN A 113 -18.56 2.56 1.12
C GLN A 113 -19.77 2.62 0.21
N ALA A 114 -20.20 1.46 -0.28
CA ALA A 114 -21.38 1.34 -1.11
C ALA A 114 -22.65 1.26 -0.26
N VAL A 115 -23.08 0.10 0.07
CA VAL A 115 -24.36 -0.16 0.75
C VAL A 115 -24.12 -0.20 2.26
N GLY A 116 -24.86 0.59 3.02
CA GLY A 116 -24.72 0.56 4.47
C GLY A 116 -23.70 1.55 5.04
N SER A 117 -23.39 1.39 6.31
CA SER A 117 -22.42 2.20 7.06
C SER A 117 -21.67 1.31 8.05
N GLU A 118 -21.19 0.17 7.56
CA GLU A 118 -20.45 -0.79 8.38
C GLU A 118 -19.17 -0.15 8.91
N PRO A 119 -18.78 -0.49 10.15
CA PRO A 119 -17.57 0.05 10.73
C PRO A 119 -16.33 -0.48 10.00
N VAL A 120 -15.36 0.41 9.75
CA VAL A 120 -14.05 0.06 9.21
C VAL A 120 -12.93 0.49 10.14
N SER A 121 -11.85 -0.29 10.17
CA SER A 121 -10.59 0.10 10.77
C SER A 121 -9.61 0.48 9.67
N VAL A 122 -8.90 1.61 9.86
CA VAL A 122 -7.99 2.14 8.84
C VAL A 122 -6.58 2.17 9.40
N TYR A 123 -5.66 1.63 8.63
CA TYR A 123 -4.23 1.60 8.94
C TYR A 123 -3.45 2.24 7.81
N VAL A 124 -2.33 2.86 8.14
CA VAL A 124 -1.45 3.49 7.16
C VAL A 124 0.01 3.06 7.31
N SER A 125 0.77 3.14 6.21
CA SER A 125 2.20 2.83 6.20
C SER A 125 2.93 3.61 5.10
N LEU A 126 4.26 3.78 5.28
CA LEU A 126 5.19 4.22 4.23
C LEU A 126 5.80 3.06 3.45
N SER A 127 5.61 1.83 3.91
CA SER A 127 6.14 0.60 3.27
C SER A 127 5.00 -0.34 2.89
N PRO A 128 5.04 -0.98 1.71
CA PRO A 128 4.01 -1.93 1.29
C PRO A 128 3.94 -3.17 2.21
N ALA A 129 5.04 -3.51 2.87
CA ALA A 129 5.13 -4.62 3.83
C ALA A 129 4.83 -4.18 5.29
N GLY A 130 4.54 -2.91 5.53
CA GLY A 130 4.37 -2.36 6.87
C GLY A 130 5.70 -1.96 7.55
N PRO A 131 5.70 -1.70 8.84
CA PRO A 131 4.55 -1.82 9.74
C PRO A 131 3.39 -0.88 9.39
N PHE A 132 2.17 -1.35 9.63
CA PHE A 132 0.95 -0.55 9.48
C PHE A 132 0.54 0.02 10.83
N THR A 133 0.28 1.32 10.88
CA THR A 133 -0.18 2.05 12.05
C THR A 133 -1.68 2.23 11.98
N LEU A 134 -2.41 1.80 13.02
CA LEU A 134 -3.85 2.05 13.15
C LEU A 134 -4.08 3.55 13.38
N VAL A 135 -4.86 4.18 12.49
CA VAL A 135 -5.21 5.61 12.58
C VAL A 135 -6.69 5.81 12.88
N GLU A 136 -7.53 4.85 12.58
CA GLU A 136 -8.95 4.88 12.91
C GLU A 136 -9.44 3.48 13.25
N ALA A 137 -10.16 3.34 14.36
CA ALA A 137 -10.66 2.05 14.83
C ALA A 137 -12.18 2.01 14.75
N ARG A 138 -12.73 1.08 13.98
CA ARG A 138 -14.18 0.80 13.91
C ARG A 138 -15.03 2.04 13.62
N LYS A 139 -14.59 2.84 12.63
CA LYS A 139 -15.29 4.04 12.20
C LYS A 139 -16.50 3.70 11.34
N GLU A 140 -17.67 4.11 11.75
CA GLU A 140 -18.87 4.06 10.94
C GLU A 140 -18.83 5.15 9.85
N CYS A 141 -19.09 4.76 8.60
CA CYS A 141 -19.10 5.66 7.47
C CYS A 141 -20.52 6.21 7.22
N GLY A 142 -21.01 7.05 8.13
CA GLY A 142 -22.38 7.62 8.10
C GLY A 142 -22.57 8.82 7.19
N GLY A 143 -21.51 9.38 6.61
CA GLY A 143 -21.59 10.53 5.72
C GLY A 143 -22.29 10.18 4.40
N ALA A 144 -23.41 10.85 4.07
CA ALA A 144 -24.09 10.62 2.80
C ALA A 144 -23.31 11.27 1.64
N TYR A 145 -23.07 10.52 0.56
CA TYR A 145 -22.42 11.04 -0.64
C TYR A 145 -23.39 11.11 -1.80
N SER A 146 -23.72 10.00 -2.44
CA SER A 146 -24.63 9.96 -3.59
C SER A 146 -25.27 8.57 -3.70
N GLY A 147 -26.58 8.52 -3.77
CA GLY A 147 -27.32 7.27 -3.86
C GLY A 147 -27.07 6.37 -2.65
N ILE A 148 -26.53 5.19 -2.92
CA ILE A 148 -26.21 4.19 -1.88
C ILE A 148 -24.87 4.43 -1.18
N ARG A 149 -24.05 5.35 -1.68
CA ARG A 149 -22.69 5.57 -1.19
C ARG A 149 -22.68 6.34 0.11
N ARG A 150 -21.78 5.93 0.98
CA ARG A 150 -21.46 6.57 2.26
C ARG A 150 -19.98 6.88 2.31
N TYR A 151 -19.56 7.71 3.24
CA TYR A 151 -18.14 7.95 3.49
C TYR A 151 -17.86 8.20 4.95
N CYS A 152 -16.62 8.02 5.32
CA CYS A 152 -16.04 8.55 6.54
C CYS A 152 -14.70 9.20 6.26
N ASP A 153 -14.41 10.26 7.01
CA ASP A 153 -13.17 11.00 6.94
C ASP A 153 -12.22 10.53 8.05
N VAL A 154 -10.94 10.37 7.70
CA VAL A 154 -9.89 9.84 8.58
C VAL A 154 -8.71 10.79 8.57
N ASP A 155 -8.25 11.13 9.77
CA ASP A 155 -7.05 11.93 10.03
C ASP A 155 -5.91 10.97 10.42
N ILE A 156 -4.81 10.96 9.66
CA ILE A 156 -3.69 10.05 9.91
C ILE A 156 -2.92 10.40 11.17
N ALA A 157 -2.99 11.66 11.64
CA ALA A 157 -2.38 12.07 12.90
C ALA A 157 -3.02 11.38 14.12
N SER A 158 -4.26 10.90 14.02
CA SER A 158 -4.92 10.16 15.10
C SER A 158 -4.12 8.94 15.57
N GLY A 159 -3.37 8.29 14.67
CA GLY A 159 -2.43 7.22 15.00
C GLY A 159 -0.97 7.69 15.18
N GLY A 160 -0.71 9.00 15.10
CA GLY A 160 0.63 9.56 15.16
C GLY A 160 1.42 9.46 13.84
N ALA A 161 0.76 9.16 12.72
CA ALA A 161 1.40 9.16 11.42
C ALA A 161 1.51 10.60 10.88
N THR A 162 2.66 10.97 10.34
CA THR A 162 2.89 12.29 9.71
C THR A 162 2.86 12.20 8.18
N GLN A 163 2.96 11.00 7.64
CA GLN A 163 2.90 10.71 6.22
C GLN A 163 2.40 9.28 6.01
N ALA A 164 1.77 9.03 4.86
CA ALA A 164 1.36 7.70 4.45
C ALA A 164 1.33 7.58 2.92
N ARG A 165 1.64 6.39 2.42
CA ARG A 165 1.45 6.02 1.01
C ARG A 165 0.49 4.86 0.87
N TYR A 166 0.57 3.90 1.78
CA TYR A 166 -0.21 2.68 1.75
C TYR A 166 -1.31 2.75 2.79
N VAL A 167 -2.52 2.41 2.39
CA VAL A 167 -3.70 2.41 3.23
C VAL A 167 -4.26 1.00 3.27
N ARG A 168 -4.48 0.48 4.47
CA ARG A 168 -5.21 -0.77 4.66
C ARG A 168 -6.55 -0.45 5.30
N VAL A 169 -7.61 -0.93 4.67
CA VAL A 169 -8.97 -0.89 5.20
C VAL A 169 -9.35 -2.30 5.61
N GLU A 170 -9.75 -2.45 6.85
CA GLU A 170 -10.24 -3.71 7.42
C GLU A 170 -11.69 -3.54 7.84
N ASP A 171 -12.50 -4.56 7.63
CA ASP A 171 -13.83 -4.61 8.21
C ASP A 171 -13.76 -4.54 9.74
N GLY A 172 -14.55 -3.66 10.32
CA GLY A 172 -14.52 -3.39 11.76
C GLY A 172 -15.41 -4.34 12.58
N GLU A 173 -16.15 -5.23 11.97
CA GLU A 173 -16.99 -6.17 12.68
C GLU A 173 -16.17 -7.30 13.29
N LEU A 174 -16.46 -7.62 14.55
CA LEU A 174 -15.69 -8.61 15.32
C LEU A 174 -16.34 -10.00 15.34
N PHE A 175 -17.42 -10.21 14.61
CA PHE A 175 -18.12 -11.47 14.65
C PHE A 175 -17.36 -12.54 13.83
N PRO A 176 -17.09 -13.72 14.42
CA PRO A 176 -16.67 -14.84 13.61
C PRO A 176 -17.78 -15.14 12.62
N CYS A 177 -17.42 -15.49 11.39
CA CYS A 177 -18.38 -15.91 10.38
C CYS A 177 -19.32 -16.97 10.95
N PRO A 178 -20.59 -16.69 11.18
CA PRO A 178 -21.51 -17.72 11.62
C PRO A 178 -21.75 -18.65 10.43
N GLY A 179 -21.58 -19.94 10.63
CA GLY A 179 -21.82 -20.94 9.58
C GLY A 179 -23.19 -20.75 8.94
N GLY A 180 -23.23 -20.46 7.66
CA GLY A 180 -24.45 -20.42 6.85
C GLY A 180 -25.18 -19.08 6.78
N THR A 181 -24.69 -18.00 7.35
CA THR A 181 -25.26 -16.66 7.15
C THR A 181 -24.46 -15.85 6.16
N VAL A 182 -25.19 -15.04 5.40
CA VAL A 182 -24.68 -14.02 4.51
C VAL A 182 -23.92 -12.99 5.37
N SER A 183 -22.60 -12.97 5.26
CA SER A 183 -21.82 -11.89 5.82
C SER A 183 -21.57 -10.88 4.72
N GLU A 184 -21.98 -9.70 4.97
CA GLU A 184 -21.77 -8.63 4.02
C GLU A 184 -20.49 -7.90 4.37
N GLY A 185 -20.25 -7.55 5.65
CA GLY A 185 -19.10 -6.74 6.05
C GLY A 185 -19.03 -5.43 5.25
N ALA A 186 -18.00 -4.65 5.50
CA ALA A 186 -17.87 -3.35 4.84
C ALA A 186 -17.69 -3.46 3.32
N ASP A 187 -18.50 -2.72 2.58
CA ASP A 187 -18.52 -2.67 1.12
C ASP A 187 -17.65 -1.49 0.63
N LEU A 188 -16.36 -1.73 0.45
CA LEU A 188 -15.39 -0.70 0.09
C LEU A 188 -15.50 -0.34 -1.40
N ASP A 189 -15.81 0.94 -1.68
CA ASP A 189 -15.94 1.51 -3.03
C ASP A 189 -14.65 2.24 -3.44
N ALA A 190 -14.11 3.12 -2.59
CA ALA A 190 -12.90 3.87 -2.92
C ALA A 190 -12.17 4.38 -1.68
N VAL A 191 -10.88 4.69 -1.85
CA VAL A 191 -10.07 5.45 -0.90
C VAL A 191 -9.53 6.69 -1.59
N GLN A 192 -9.88 7.87 -1.06
CA GLN A 192 -9.48 9.18 -1.58
C GLN A 192 -8.42 9.80 -0.67
N ALA A 193 -7.35 10.33 -1.26
CA ALA A 193 -6.43 11.25 -0.63
C ALA A 193 -7.01 12.67 -0.66
N LEU A 194 -7.30 13.25 0.50
CA LEU A 194 -7.80 14.63 0.63
C LEU A 194 -6.64 15.62 0.73
N ALA A 195 -5.59 15.24 1.45
CA ALA A 195 -4.37 16.01 1.57
C ALA A 195 -3.40 15.65 0.43
N VAL A 196 -3.58 16.27 -0.73
CA VAL A 196 -2.57 16.22 -1.77
C VAL A 196 -1.44 17.14 -1.34
N ALA A 197 -0.34 16.58 -0.81
CA ALA A 197 0.85 17.36 -0.54
C ALA A 197 1.23 18.09 -1.84
N THR A 198 1.05 19.40 -1.88
CA THR A 198 1.74 20.21 -2.87
C THR A 198 3.22 19.98 -2.60
N VAL A 199 3.86 19.12 -3.40
CA VAL A 199 5.32 19.02 -3.44
C VAL A 199 5.79 20.42 -3.76
N GLY A 200 6.12 21.17 -2.71
CA GLY A 200 6.68 22.49 -2.85
C GLY A 200 7.94 22.33 -3.68
N LEU A 201 7.89 22.77 -4.93
CA LEU A 201 9.07 23.05 -5.70
C LEU A 201 9.93 23.93 -4.80
N ARG A 202 10.91 23.32 -4.13
CA ARG A 202 11.97 24.09 -3.48
C ARG A 202 12.55 24.91 -4.60
N ASP A 203 12.24 26.20 -4.63
CA ASP A 203 12.91 27.15 -5.47
C ASP A 203 14.40 27.05 -5.12
N PRO A 204 15.28 26.55 -6.00
CA PRO A 204 16.70 26.40 -5.72
C PRO A 204 17.43 27.74 -5.71
N GLY A 205 16.70 28.86 -5.63
CA GLY A 205 17.24 30.21 -5.84
C GLY A 205 16.91 31.25 -4.77
N ARG A 206 16.67 30.84 -3.48
CA ARG A 206 16.68 31.84 -2.38
C ARG A 206 17.67 31.46 -1.31
#